data_633562294b45cb88c95f2ddd7e0f26ef
#
_entry.id   633562294b45cb88c95f2ddd7e0f26ef
#
_cell.length_a   1.000
_cell.length_b   1.000
_cell.length_c   1.000
_cell.angle_alpha   90.00
_cell.angle_beta   90.00
_cell.angle_gamma   90.00
#
_symmetry.space_group_name_H-M   'P 1'
#
loop_
_entity.id
_entity.type
_entity.pdbx_description
1 polymer ?
#
loop_
_entity_poly.entity_id
_entity_poly.type
_entity_poly.pdbx_seq_one_letter_code
_entity_poly.pdbx_strand_id
1 'polypeptide(L)'
;GVGLVGSEMCIRDRYQGYWQTTIGVELKGKILGLIGLGKVGSQVAKIGQAFGMQVMAWSENLNLNTCKELNVLPCTKEDLIKNSDFLSIHVQGGERYKNCITLKEFDKMKKTSYLINTSRGPIVNEDDLIIALSTNEIAGAGLDVFEKEPLPGNNKLRFLPNALLTPHIGYVTAENYQIFYSQMIESLEACVNGKPIRSIE
;
A
#
# COMPACT_ATOMS: atom_id res chain seq x y z
N GLY A 1 1.32 3.47 -18.87
CA GLY A 1 1.23 3.45 -17.42
C GLY A 1 2.56 3.20 -16.78
N VAL A 2 3.27 4.26 -16.51
CA VAL A 2 4.54 4.15 -15.75
C VAL A 2 4.15 3.96 -14.29
N GLY A 3 4.49 2.84 -13.70
CA GLY A 3 4.36 2.66 -12.27
C GLY A 3 5.18 3.73 -11.53
N LEU A 4 4.68 4.19 -10.38
CA LEU A 4 5.34 5.20 -9.53
C LEU A 4 6.82 4.90 -9.27
N VAL A 5 7.19 3.62 -9.17
CA VAL A 5 8.58 3.15 -8.98
C VAL A 5 9.50 3.60 -10.13
N GLY A 6 9.03 3.56 -11.38
CA GLY A 6 9.82 4.00 -12.53
C GLY A 6 10.08 5.50 -12.57
N SER A 7 9.12 6.32 -12.12
CA SER A 7 9.24 7.78 -12.20
C SER A 7 10.28 8.33 -11.22
N GLU A 8 10.37 7.82 -10.00
CA GLU A 8 11.38 8.29 -9.03
C GLU A 8 12.80 7.86 -9.43
N MET A 9 12.97 6.64 -9.89
CA MET A 9 14.25 6.20 -10.47
C MET A 9 14.65 7.06 -11.66
N CYS A 10 13.72 7.38 -12.55
CA CYS A 10 13.97 8.27 -13.69
C CYS A 10 14.35 9.70 -13.26
N ILE A 11 13.76 10.22 -12.17
CA ILE A 11 14.12 11.55 -11.64
C ILE A 11 15.57 11.51 -11.11
N ARG A 12 15.91 10.52 -10.30
CA ARG A 12 17.27 10.33 -9.76
C ARG A 12 18.30 10.15 -10.86
N ASP A 13 18.02 9.29 -11.84
CA ASP A 13 18.88 8.99 -12.96
C ASP A 13 19.15 10.23 -13.81
N ARG A 14 18.13 11.06 -14.04
CA ARG A 14 18.27 12.31 -14.76
C ARG A 14 19.24 13.29 -14.06
N TYR A 15 19.18 13.39 -12.74
CA TYR A 15 20.12 14.23 -11.98
C TYR A 15 21.56 13.69 -12.04
N GLN A 16 21.73 12.37 -12.22
CA GLN A 16 23.03 11.72 -12.36
C GLN A 16 23.51 11.61 -13.82
N GLY A 17 22.74 12.14 -14.78
CA GLY A 17 23.09 12.11 -16.21
C GLY A 17 22.78 10.78 -16.90
N TYR A 18 22.07 9.86 -16.25
CA TYR A 18 21.60 8.62 -16.86
C TYR A 18 20.30 8.81 -17.64
N TRP A 19 20.05 7.94 -18.60
CA TRP A 19 18.87 7.97 -19.46
C TRP A 19 18.36 6.57 -19.76
N GLN A 20 17.05 6.29 -19.51
CA GLN A 20 16.39 5.01 -19.78
C GLN A 20 17.09 3.79 -19.14
N THR A 21 17.48 3.89 -17.89
CA THR A 21 18.21 2.81 -17.18
C THR A 21 17.30 1.68 -16.70
N THR A 22 15.95 1.87 -16.74
CA THR A 22 15.00 0.90 -16.21
C THR A 22 13.92 0.54 -17.23
N ILE A 23 13.46 -0.70 -17.18
CA ILE A 23 12.32 -1.19 -17.96
C ILE A 23 11.13 -1.38 -17.01
N GLY A 24 10.02 -0.71 -17.31
CA GLY A 24 8.78 -0.84 -16.55
C GLY A 24 8.02 -2.13 -16.86
N VAL A 25 7.03 -2.45 -16.01
CA VAL A 25 6.11 -3.57 -16.19
C VAL A 25 4.77 -3.06 -16.65
N GLU A 26 4.21 -3.65 -17.72
CA GLU A 26 2.86 -3.34 -18.18
C GLU A 26 1.82 -3.83 -17.16
N LEU A 27 0.80 -3.01 -16.88
CA LEU A 27 -0.27 -3.34 -15.93
C LEU A 27 -1.41 -4.13 -16.59
N LYS A 28 -1.65 -3.93 -17.88
CA LYS A 28 -2.73 -4.60 -18.61
C LYS A 28 -2.59 -6.13 -18.54
N GLY A 29 -3.66 -6.79 -18.15
CA GLY A 29 -3.70 -8.26 -18.02
C GLY A 29 -3.01 -8.80 -16.76
N LYS A 30 -2.39 -7.95 -15.93
CA LYS A 30 -1.81 -8.35 -14.64
C LYS A 30 -2.88 -8.44 -13.56
N ILE A 31 -2.57 -9.15 -12.49
CA ILE A 31 -3.47 -9.34 -11.34
C ILE A 31 -3.09 -8.36 -10.23
N LEU A 32 -4.06 -7.51 -9.86
CA LEU A 32 -4.02 -6.68 -8.67
C LEU A 32 -4.72 -7.40 -7.54
N GLY A 33 -3.97 -7.86 -6.55
CA GLY A 33 -4.49 -8.44 -5.33
C GLY A 33 -4.69 -7.38 -4.25
N LEU A 34 -5.88 -7.33 -3.65
CA LEU A 34 -6.22 -6.38 -2.61
C LEU A 34 -6.44 -7.09 -1.28
N ILE A 35 -5.62 -6.78 -0.27
CA ILE A 35 -5.92 -7.13 1.11
C ILE A 35 -6.82 -6.03 1.67
N GLY A 36 -8.12 -6.27 1.65
CA GLY A 36 -9.16 -5.31 2.03
C GLY A 36 -9.83 -4.61 0.84
N LEU A 37 -11.16 -4.70 0.81
CA LEU A 37 -12.02 -4.08 -0.21
C LEU A 37 -12.99 -3.07 0.47
N GLY A 38 -12.47 -2.25 1.39
CA GLY A 38 -13.17 -1.14 2.04
C GLY A 38 -13.20 0.11 1.14
N LYS A 39 -13.41 1.28 1.73
CA LYS A 39 -13.52 2.56 0.99
C LYS A 39 -12.31 2.80 0.06
N VAL A 40 -11.09 2.64 0.57
CA VAL A 40 -9.86 2.85 -0.22
C VAL A 40 -9.64 1.72 -1.22
N GLY A 41 -9.71 0.45 -0.77
CA GLY A 41 -9.50 -0.70 -1.65
C GLY A 41 -10.46 -0.73 -2.83
N SER A 42 -11.72 -0.31 -2.64
CA SER A 42 -12.71 -0.20 -3.72
C SER A 42 -12.35 0.85 -4.77
N GLN A 43 -11.74 1.96 -4.37
CA GLN A 43 -11.24 2.96 -5.34
C GLN A 43 -10.02 2.44 -6.09
N VAL A 44 -9.10 1.77 -5.38
CA VAL A 44 -7.92 1.16 -6.00
C VAL A 44 -8.32 0.05 -6.98
N ALA A 45 -9.36 -0.74 -6.66
CA ALA A 45 -9.91 -1.73 -7.59
C ALA A 45 -10.37 -1.08 -8.91
N LYS A 46 -11.16 0.00 -8.84
CA LYS A 46 -11.62 0.74 -10.03
C LYS A 46 -10.47 1.29 -10.87
N ILE A 47 -9.44 1.82 -10.21
CA ILE A 47 -8.24 2.35 -10.89
C ILE A 47 -7.47 1.21 -11.57
N GLY A 48 -7.26 0.08 -10.88
CA GLY A 48 -6.61 -1.09 -11.46
C GLY A 48 -7.36 -1.62 -12.69
N GLN A 49 -8.68 -1.71 -12.62
CA GLN A 49 -9.53 -2.10 -13.76
C GLN A 49 -9.43 -1.11 -14.93
N ALA A 50 -9.35 0.19 -14.66
CA ALA A 50 -9.15 1.21 -15.70
C ALA A 50 -7.80 1.04 -16.43
N PHE A 51 -6.78 0.49 -15.77
CA PHE A 51 -5.51 0.07 -16.38
C PHE A 51 -5.55 -1.32 -17.04
N GLY A 52 -6.73 -1.96 -17.09
CA GLY A 52 -6.89 -3.29 -17.70
C GLY A 52 -6.39 -4.44 -16.83
N MET A 53 -6.24 -4.24 -15.53
CA MET A 53 -5.87 -5.29 -14.59
C MET A 53 -7.07 -6.16 -14.22
N GLN A 54 -6.82 -7.42 -13.90
CA GLN A 54 -7.77 -8.26 -13.18
C GLN A 54 -7.62 -7.99 -11.68
N VAL A 55 -8.74 -7.84 -10.96
CA VAL A 55 -8.70 -7.53 -9.54
C VAL A 55 -9.24 -8.68 -8.71
N MET A 56 -8.44 -9.12 -7.74
CA MET A 56 -8.80 -10.11 -6.73
C MET A 56 -8.79 -9.45 -5.35
N ALA A 57 -9.63 -9.91 -4.42
CA ALA A 57 -9.63 -9.38 -3.07
C ALA A 57 -9.82 -10.46 -2.02
N TRP A 58 -9.19 -10.24 -0.87
CA TRP A 58 -9.37 -10.98 0.36
C TRP A 58 -9.39 -10.04 1.58
N SER A 59 -10.23 -10.35 2.54
CA SER A 59 -10.12 -9.89 3.93
C SER A 59 -10.94 -10.83 4.81
N GLU A 60 -10.72 -10.83 6.12
CA GLU A 60 -11.49 -11.68 7.03
C GLU A 60 -13.00 -11.41 6.98
N ASN A 61 -13.39 -10.17 6.72
CA ASN A 61 -14.79 -9.73 6.61
C ASN A 61 -15.10 -9.19 5.22
N LEU A 62 -14.69 -9.93 4.18
CA LEU A 62 -14.90 -9.50 2.79
C LEU A 62 -16.39 -9.48 2.44
N ASN A 63 -16.89 -8.34 1.99
CA ASN A 63 -18.26 -8.21 1.54
C ASN A 63 -18.39 -8.69 0.09
N LEU A 64 -19.05 -9.83 -0.10
CA LEU A 64 -19.24 -10.45 -1.42
C LEU A 64 -20.15 -9.62 -2.35
N ASN A 65 -21.09 -8.83 -1.82
CA ASN A 65 -21.90 -7.94 -2.64
C ASN A 65 -21.03 -6.82 -3.23
N THR A 66 -20.15 -6.22 -2.43
CA THR A 66 -19.19 -5.24 -2.93
C THR A 66 -18.25 -5.83 -3.98
N CYS A 67 -17.80 -7.08 -3.81
CA CYS A 67 -17.02 -7.76 -4.83
C CYS A 67 -17.78 -7.88 -6.15
N LYS A 68 -19.06 -8.28 -6.08
CA LYS A 68 -19.92 -8.44 -7.25
C LYS A 68 -20.20 -7.11 -7.95
N GLU A 69 -20.54 -6.06 -7.18
CA GLU A 69 -20.80 -4.72 -7.69
C GLU A 69 -19.60 -4.11 -8.41
N LEU A 70 -18.39 -4.39 -7.89
CA LEU A 70 -17.15 -3.85 -8.43
C LEU A 70 -16.47 -4.79 -9.44
N ASN A 71 -17.06 -5.94 -9.76
CA ASN A 71 -16.44 -6.97 -10.60
C ASN A 71 -15.03 -7.36 -10.11
N VAL A 72 -14.90 -7.58 -8.78
CA VAL A 72 -13.67 -8.04 -8.10
C VAL A 72 -13.84 -9.50 -7.73
N LEU A 73 -12.86 -10.32 -8.04
CA LEU A 73 -12.89 -11.77 -7.73
C LEU A 73 -12.57 -11.99 -6.23
N PRO A 74 -13.52 -12.48 -5.42
CA PRO A 74 -13.22 -12.90 -4.07
C PRO A 74 -12.40 -14.18 -4.07
N CYS A 75 -11.40 -14.28 -3.19
CA CYS A 75 -10.54 -15.46 -3.11
C CYS A 75 -10.06 -15.73 -1.68
N THR A 76 -9.35 -16.82 -1.47
CA THR A 76 -8.65 -17.08 -0.21
C THR A 76 -7.39 -16.20 -0.09
N LYS A 77 -6.88 -16.01 1.14
CA LYS A 77 -5.59 -15.31 1.34
C LYS A 77 -4.48 -15.98 0.55
N GLU A 78 -4.45 -17.31 0.54
CA GLU A 78 -3.42 -18.07 -0.15
C GLU A 78 -3.46 -17.87 -1.67
N ASP A 79 -4.66 -17.92 -2.27
CA ASP A 79 -4.81 -17.68 -3.71
C ASP A 79 -4.45 -16.24 -4.06
N LEU A 80 -4.81 -15.27 -3.21
CA LEU A 80 -4.43 -13.87 -3.41
C LEU A 80 -2.90 -13.72 -3.47
N ILE A 81 -2.20 -14.27 -2.47
CA ILE A 81 -0.74 -14.21 -2.35
C ILE A 81 -0.05 -14.84 -3.56
N LYS A 82 -0.50 -16.05 -3.97
CA LYS A 82 0.12 -16.80 -5.07
C LYS A 82 -0.09 -16.17 -6.45
N ASN A 83 -1.24 -15.55 -6.67
CA ASN A 83 -1.64 -15.12 -8.01
C ASN A 83 -1.36 -13.64 -8.28
N SER A 84 -1.19 -12.80 -7.27
CA SER A 84 -0.97 -11.37 -7.45
C SER A 84 0.34 -11.05 -8.15
N ASP A 85 0.27 -10.17 -9.13
CA ASP A 85 1.45 -9.51 -9.70
C ASP A 85 1.75 -8.22 -8.91
N PHE A 86 0.69 -7.57 -8.38
CA PHE A 86 0.76 -6.44 -7.45
C PHE A 86 -0.15 -6.75 -6.27
N LEU A 87 0.42 -6.86 -5.07
CA LEU A 87 -0.33 -7.08 -3.83
C LEU A 87 -0.39 -5.77 -3.06
N SER A 88 -1.60 -5.22 -2.89
CA SER A 88 -1.80 -3.93 -2.22
C SER A 88 -2.66 -4.06 -0.97
N ILE A 89 -2.23 -3.40 0.12
CA ILE A 89 -2.82 -3.53 1.45
C ILE A 89 -3.69 -2.32 1.77
N HIS A 90 -4.98 -2.58 2.09
CA HIS A 90 -6.02 -1.58 2.37
C HIS A 90 -6.91 -1.96 3.57
N VAL A 91 -6.38 -2.72 4.52
CA VAL A 91 -7.05 -3.01 5.79
C VAL A 91 -6.61 -2.04 6.87
N GLN A 92 -7.45 -1.84 7.88
CA GLN A 92 -7.08 -1.05 9.06
C GLN A 92 -6.00 -1.78 9.85
N GLY A 93 -5.07 -1.03 10.45
CA GLY A 93 -4.11 -1.57 11.40
C GLY A 93 -4.80 -2.12 12.65
N GLY A 94 -4.03 -2.80 13.49
CA GLY A 94 -4.46 -3.41 14.75
C GLY A 94 -4.03 -4.86 14.86
N GLU A 95 -4.26 -5.49 16.00
CA GLU A 95 -3.79 -6.85 16.30
C GLU A 95 -4.28 -7.89 15.30
N ARG A 96 -5.49 -7.70 14.72
CA ARG A 96 -6.07 -8.62 13.74
C ARG A 96 -5.19 -8.84 12.51
N TYR A 97 -4.55 -7.79 12.01
CA TYR A 97 -3.75 -7.83 10.79
C TYR A 97 -2.25 -7.66 11.04
N LYS A 98 -1.83 -7.61 12.29
CA LYS A 98 -0.41 -7.57 12.64
C LYS A 98 0.31 -8.80 12.10
N ASN A 99 1.44 -8.57 11.42
CA ASN A 99 2.20 -9.62 10.74
C ASN A 99 1.34 -10.49 9.79
N CYS A 100 0.35 -9.87 9.14
CA CYS A 100 -0.46 -10.54 8.13
C CYS A 100 0.38 -11.03 6.95
N ILE A 101 1.45 -10.33 6.63
CA ILE A 101 2.46 -10.71 5.63
C ILE A 101 3.79 -10.92 6.33
N THR A 102 4.31 -12.13 6.23
CA THR A 102 5.58 -12.59 6.79
C THR A 102 6.40 -13.30 5.73
N LEU A 103 7.57 -13.82 6.07
CA LEU A 103 8.40 -14.60 5.16
C LEU A 103 7.61 -15.76 4.52
N LYS A 104 6.70 -16.38 5.27
CA LYS A 104 5.84 -17.46 4.77
C LYS A 104 4.93 -17.03 3.61
N GLU A 105 4.44 -15.80 3.63
CA GLU A 105 3.67 -15.23 2.53
C GLU A 105 4.58 -14.84 1.38
N PHE A 106 5.73 -14.22 1.65
CA PHE A 106 6.71 -13.85 0.63
C PHE A 106 7.20 -15.08 -0.18
N ASP A 107 7.47 -16.19 0.47
CA ASP A 107 7.88 -17.46 -0.19
C ASP A 107 6.84 -17.98 -1.20
N LYS A 108 5.55 -17.59 -1.03
CA LYS A 108 4.45 -17.99 -1.92
C LYS A 108 4.16 -16.98 -3.01
N MET A 109 4.67 -15.76 -2.91
CA MET A 109 4.49 -14.71 -3.91
C MET A 109 5.28 -15.04 -5.18
N LYS A 110 4.86 -14.45 -6.30
CA LYS A 110 5.67 -14.51 -7.54
C LYS A 110 6.96 -13.71 -7.36
N LYS A 111 8.09 -14.24 -7.81
CA LYS A 111 9.37 -13.49 -7.80
C LYS A 111 9.32 -12.18 -8.61
N THR A 112 8.35 -12.07 -9.51
CA THR A 112 8.09 -10.87 -10.32
C THR A 112 7.08 -9.92 -9.70
N SER A 113 6.52 -10.24 -8.52
CA SER A 113 5.47 -9.46 -7.89
C SER A 113 6.00 -8.28 -7.07
N TYR A 114 5.11 -7.32 -6.84
CA TYR A 114 5.37 -6.15 -6.03
C TYR A 114 4.41 -6.09 -4.85
N LEU A 115 4.92 -5.77 -3.64
CA LEU A 115 4.12 -5.45 -2.48
C LEU A 115 3.90 -3.94 -2.38
N ILE A 116 2.66 -3.51 -2.09
CA ILE A 116 2.33 -2.10 -1.87
C ILE A 116 1.66 -1.98 -0.49
N ASN A 117 2.27 -1.20 0.41
CA ASN A 117 1.68 -0.92 1.71
C ASN A 117 1.58 0.58 1.95
N THR A 118 0.36 1.09 1.85
CA THR A 118 -0.01 2.47 2.15
C THR A 118 -1.03 2.53 3.31
N SER A 119 -1.13 1.45 4.08
CA SER A 119 -2.10 1.32 5.17
C SER A 119 -1.43 1.51 6.54
N ARG A 120 -0.76 0.49 7.08
CA ARG A 120 -0.01 0.54 8.35
C ARG A 120 1.20 -0.38 8.30
N GLY A 121 2.34 0.08 8.84
CA GLY A 121 3.60 -0.67 8.87
C GLY A 121 3.48 -2.07 9.47
N PRO A 122 2.96 -2.22 10.70
CA PRO A 122 2.90 -3.51 11.40
C PRO A 122 2.06 -4.62 10.74
N ILE A 123 1.36 -4.33 9.64
CA ILE A 123 0.64 -5.37 8.87
C ILE A 123 1.63 -6.30 8.16
N VAL A 124 2.78 -5.78 7.78
CA VAL A 124 3.88 -6.51 7.18
C VAL A 124 4.99 -6.64 8.22
N ASN A 125 5.54 -7.83 8.40
CA ASN A 125 6.74 -7.99 9.21
C ASN A 125 7.91 -7.33 8.47
N GLU A 126 8.48 -6.25 9.04
CA GLU A 126 9.47 -5.43 8.37
C GLU A 126 10.80 -6.17 8.17
N ASP A 127 11.22 -6.99 9.14
CA ASP A 127 12.46 -7.78 9.01
C ASP A 127 12.33 -8.84 7.91
N ASP A 128 11.18 -9.52 7.83
CA ASP A 128 10.88 -10.50 6.79
C ASP A 128 10.82 -9.84 5.40
N LEU A 129 10.26 -8.64 5.30
CA LEU A 129 10.24 -7.86 4.06
C LEU A 129 11.65 -7.49 3.61
N ILE A 130 12.52 -7.06 4.54
CA ILE A 130 13.92 -6.77 4.25
C ILE A 130 14.63 -8.01 3.70
N ILE A 131 14.37 -9.18 4.28
CA ILE A 131 14.92 -10.45 3.78
C ILE A 131 14.40 -10.71 2.37
N ALA A 132 13.08 -10.68 2.16
CA ALA A 132 12.46 -10.98 0.87
C ALA A 132 12.95 -10.06 -0.26
N LEU A 133 13.15 -8.77 0.04
CA LEU A 133 13.70 -7.80 -0.92
C LEU A 133 15.18 -8.04 -1.18
N SER A 134 15.97 -8.32 -0.15
CA SER A 134 17.42 -8.57 -0.26
C SER A 134 17.75 -9.85 -1.01
N THR A 135 16.89 -10.86 -0.93
CA THR A 135 17.04 -12.16 -1.60
C THR A 135 16.30 -12.23 -2.94
N ASN A 136 15.59 -11.16 -3.34
CA ASN A 136 14.76 -11.09 -4.53
C ASN A 136 13.67 -12.18 -4.56
N GLU A 137 13.08 -12.52 -3.42
CA GLU A 137 11.88 -13.37 -3.35
C GLU A 137 10.66 -12.65 -3.97
N ILE A 138 10.65 -11.31 -3.92
CA ILE A 138 9.74 -10.45 -4.65
C ILE A 138 10.54 -9.40 -5.45
N ALA A 139 9.97 -8.88 -6.52
CA ALA A 139 10.63 -7.90 -7.39
C ALA A 139 10.86 -6.55 -6.71
N GLY A 140 9.95 -6.15 -5.82
CA GLY A 140 10.09 -4.88 -5.11
C GLY A 140 8.92 -4.58 -4.18
N ALA A 141 9.04 -3.46 -3.45
CA ALA A 141 7.97 -2.95 -2.59
C ALA A 141 7.83 -1.43 -2.69
N GLY A 142 6.56 -0.95 -2.63
CA GLY A 142 6.21 0.46 -2.44
C GLY A 142 5.62 0.66 -1.04
N LEU A 143 6.27 1.46 -0.21
CA LEU A 143 5.92 1.62 1.20
C LEU A 143 5.74 3.10 1.54
N ASP A 144 4.57 3.45 2.05
CA ASP A 144 4.29 4.77 2.61
C ASP A 144 4.24 4.75 4.14
N VAL A 145 4.29 3.54 4.75
CA VAL A 145 4.16 3.31 6.18
C VAL A 145 5.19 2.30 6.67
N PHE A 146 5.62 2.43 7.94
CA PHE A 146 6.69 1.66 8.53
C PHE A 146 6.32 1.17 9.93
N GLU A 147 7.04 0.18 10.46
CA GLU A 147 6.84 -0.29 11.82
C GLU A 147 7.16 0.82 12.83
N LYS A 148 8.23 1.57 12.58
CA LYS A 148 8.61 2.74 13.36
C LYS A 148 8.62 3.98 12.48
N GLU A 149 7.84 4.98 12.85
CA GLU A 149 7.75 6.27 12.16
C GLU A 149 8.15 7.43 13.10
N PRO A 150 9.00 8.35 12.65
CA PRO A 150 9.72 8.41 11.38
C PRO A 150 10.69 7.26 11.18
N LEU A 151 10.83 6.78 9.91
CA LEU A 151 11.73 5.68 9.57
C LEU A 151 13.18 6.03 9.97
N PRO A 152 13.84 5.24 10.84
CA PRO A 152 15.22 5.52 11.29
C PRO A 152 16.20 5.63 10.13
N GLY A 153 17.20 6.51 10.27
CA GLY A 153 18.20 6.75 9.22
C GLY A 153 19.06 5.54 8.87
N ASN A 154 19.22 4.61 9.81
CA ASN A 154 19.97 3.36 9.65
C ASN A 154 19.08 2.16 9.26
N ASN A 155 17.79 2.37 9.01
CA ASN A 155 16.89 1.28 8.59
C ASN A 155 17.33 0.73 7.23
N LYS A 156 17.43 -0.59 7.13
CA LYS A 156 17.92 -1.29 5.92
C LYS A 156 17.08 -1.03 4.68
N LEU A 157 15.75 -0.82 4.82
CA LEU A 157 14.87 -0.50 3.69
C LEU A 157 15.37 0.70 2.88
N ARG A 158 16.01 1.69 3.53
CA ARG A 158 16.53 2.89 2.86
C ARG A 158 17.62 2.61 1.82
N PHE A 159 18.26 1.46 1.92
CA PHE A 159 19.41 1.08 1.10
C PHE A 159 19.08 -0.01 0.07
N LEU A 160 17.84 -0.51 0.07
CA LEU A 160 17.40 -1.51 -0.90
C LEU A 160 17.00 -0.84 -2.22
N PRO A 161 17.61 -1.24 -3.35
CA PRO A 161 17.34 -0.61 -4.64
C PRO A 161 15.96 -0.90 -5.20
N ASN A 162 15.30 -1.96 -4.70
CA ASN A 162 13.96 -2.41 -5.07
C ASN A 162 12.87 -2.01 -4.06
N ALA A 163 13.16 -1.05 -3.16
CA ALA A 163 12.21 -0.44 -2.24
C ALA A 163 11.94 1.03 -2.62
N LEU A 164 10.69 1.37 -2.91
CA LEU A 164 10.21 2.74 -3.05
C LEU A 164 9.62 3.18 -1.71
N LEU A 165 10.16 4.23 -1.11
CA LEU A 165 9.77 4.70 0.21
C LEU A 165 9.24 6.12 0.14
N THR A 166 8.06 6.35 0.71
CA THR A 166 7.51 7.69 0.93
C THR A 166 7.21 7.89 2.43
N PRO A 167 7.32 9.12 2.97
CA PRO A 167 7.29 9.35 4.42
C PRO A 167 5.87 9.56 4.95
N HIS A 168 4.97 8.58 4.77
CA HIS A 168 3.57 8.58 5.24
C HIS A 168 2.78 9.79 4.71
N ILE A 169 2.85 10.01 3.41
CA ILE A 169 2.30 11.19 2.73
C ILE A 169 1.07 10.90 1.84
N GLY A 170 0.54 9.69 1.87
CA GLY A 170 -0.59 9.32 1.01
C GLY A 170 -1.85 10.17 1.22
N TYR A 171 -2.00 10.82 2.37
CA TYR A 171 -3.11 11.75 2.68
C TYR A 171 -2.72 13.23 2.59
N VAL A 172 -1.43 13.55 2.36
CA VAL A 172 -0.88 14.91 2.44
C VAL A 172 -1.22 15.67 1.16
N THR A 173 -2.32 16.38 1.18
CA THR A 173 -2.74 17.34 0.14
C THR A 173 -3.18 18.66 0.80
N ALA A 174 -3.13 19.75 0.05
CA ALA A 174 -3.58 21.06 0.54
C ALA A 174 -5.05 21.02 0.98
N GLU A 175 -5.90 20.33 0.22
CA GLU A 175 -7.32 20.18 0.48
C GLU A 175 -7.57 19.41 1.78
N ASN A 176 -6.86 18.29 1.99
CA ASN A 176 -6.99 17.51 3.23
C ASN A 176 -6.52 18.30 4.45
N TYR A 177 -5.43 19.04 4.33
CA TYR A 177 -4.97 19.90 5.43
C TYR A 177 -5.97 20.99 5.75
N GLN A 178 -6.56 21.64 4.75
CA GLN A 178 -7.61 22.61 4.97
C GLN A 178 -8.80 22.02 5.74
N ILE A 179 -9.25 20.81 5.35
CA ILE A 179 -10.33 20.10 6.05
C ILE A 179 -9.91 19.76 7.50
N PHE A 180 -8.72 19.21 7.70
CA PHE A 180 -8.24 18.79 9.03
C PHE A 180 -8.11 19.97 9.97
N TYR A 181 -7.47 21.06 9.54
CA TYR A 181 -7.30 22.24 10.40
C TYR A 181 -8.63 22.93 10.69
N SER A 182 -9.52 23.05 9.72
CA SER A 182 -10.86 23.60 9.96
C SER A 182 -11.64 22.79 10.98
N GLN A 183 -11.67 21.46 10.81
CA GLN A 183 -12.36 20.57 11.76
C GLN A 183 -11.70 20.53 13.14
N MET A 184 -10.37 20.69 13.21
CA MET A 184 -9.64 20.79 14.48
C MET A 184 -10.04 22.05 15.24
N ILE A 185 -10.11 23.19 14.57
CA ILE A 185 -10.56 24.47 15.16
C ILE A 185 -11.99 24.36 15.67
N GLU A 186 -12.92 23.87 14.85
CA GLU A 186 -14.32 23.65 15.25
C GLU A 186 -14.43 22.74 16.48
N SER A 187 -13.65 21.65 16.53
CA SER A 187 -13.66 20.71 17.65
C SER A 187 -13.10 21.35 18.92
N LEU A 188 -12.05 22.17 18.80
CA LEU A 188 -11.45 22.91 19.90
C LEU A 188 -12.44 23.94 20.46
N GLU A 189 -13.07 24.74 19.61
CA GLU A 189 -14.09 25.74 20.02
C GLU A 189 -15.27 25.06 20.73
N ALA A 190 -15.76 23.95 20.18
CA ALA A 190 -16.84 23.19 20.80
C ALA A 190 -16.47 22.62 22.19
N CYS A 191 -15.21 22.14 22.32
CA CYS A 191 -14.69 21.66 23.60
C CYS A 191 -14.59 22.78 24.63
N VAL A 192 -14.05 23.93 24.27
CA VAL A 192 -13.96 25.13 25.16
C VAL A 192 -15.33 25.60 25.61
N ASN A 193 -16.34 25.51 24.75
CA ASN A 193 -17.72 25.86 25.05
C ASN A 193 -18.50 24.76 25.82
N GLY A 194 -17.85 23.71 26.28
CA GLY A 194 -18.45 22.59 27.01
C GLY A 194 -19.41 21.72 26.21
N LYS A 195 -19.34 21.78 24.88
CA LYS A 195 -20.15 20.97 23.94
C LYS A 195 -19.27 20.24 22.96
N PRO A 196 -18.44 19.29 23.40
CA PRO A 196 -17.50 18.60 22.50
C PRO A 196 -18.23 17.91 21.35
N ILE A 197 -17.64 18.02 20.16
CA ILE A 197 -18.10 17.33 18.93
C ILE A 197 -16.99 16.38 18.47
N ARG A 198 -17.36 15.36 17.70
CA ARG A 198 -16.42 14.34 17.19
C ARG A 198 -15.64 13.63 18.30
N SER A 199 -16.30 13.40 19.46
CA SER A 199 -15.71 12.65 20.58
C SER A 199 -15.43 11.21 20.17
N ILE A 200 -14.33 10.65 20.68
CA ILE A 200 -14.02 9.22 20.59
C ILE A 200 -14.60 8.58 21.84
N GLU A 201 -15.52 7.63 21.67
CA GLU A 201 -16.05 6.78 22.74
C GLU A 201 -15.12 5.60 23.01
#